data_24d16ba24279a32842a00f1bdc981fd8
#
_entry.id   24d16ba24279a32842a00f1bdc981fd8
#
_cell.length_a   1.000
_cell.length_b   1.000
_cell.length_c   1.000
_cell.angle_alpha   90.00
_cell.angle_beta   90.00
_cell.angle_gamma   90.00
#
_symmetry.space_group_name_H-M   'P 1'
#
loop_
_entity.id
_entity.type
_entity.pdbx_description
1 polymer ?
#
loop_
_entity_poly.entity_id
_entity_poly.type
_entity_poly.pdbx_seq_one_letter_code
_entity_poly.pdbx_strand_id
1 'polypeptide(L)'
;MNELSTISQTSIIEIDKVLEGVTQKHDIVSDINTPKAYIKKKMDMDYVEVGYMKKIADKHYPGWSWEVIKTEFAGTQAYVVHGRLKWYDSGIQRTGDMTAAHRIQRKRGTEEYVDLGNDIKAANTDCMKKAFNMYMNIADDVYRNQVEDTELTDKQVADLIKVALAVSEEKASEINIMIEEGVIHGLNYKGALAKLKRQGEK
;
A
#
# COMPACT_ATOMS: atom_id res chain seq x y z
N MET A 1 19.29 16.14 42.74
CA MET A 1 20.32 15.73 41.76
C MET A 1 19.76 14.52 41.04
N ASN A 2 19.37 14.70 39.78
CA ASN A 2 18.90 13.58 38.96
C ASN A 2 20.14 12.76 38.57
N GLU A 3 20.23 11.55 39.06
CA GLU A 3 21.16 10.56 38.53
C GLU A 3 20.71 10.22 37.11
N LEU A 4 21.40 10.78 36.13
CA LEU A 4 21.36 10.29 34.75
C LEU A 4 21.94 8.88 34.81
N SER A 5 21.08 7.87 34.68
CA SER A 5 21.51 6.48 34.59
C SER A 5 22.44 6.35 33.39
N THR A 6 23.72 6.17 33.65
CA THR A 6 24.71 5.90 32.59
C THR A 6 24.35 4.54 31.98
N ILE A 7 23.83 4.54 30.75
CA ILE A 7 23.59 3.31 30.01
C ILE A 7 24.96 2.66 29.81
N SER A 8 25.14 1.43 30.32
CA SER A 8 26.42 0.73 30.18
C SER A 8 26.66 0.34 28.70
N GLN A 9 27.92 0.29 28.29
CA GLN A 9 28.29 -0.10 26.93
C GLN A 9 27.76 -1.51 26.56
N THR A 10 27.68 -2.40 27.53
CA THR A 10 27.07 -3.74 27.38
C THR A 10 25.57 -3.66 27.03
N SER A 11 24.83 -2.75 27.67
CA SER A 11 23.41 -2.54 27.40
C SER A 11 23.15 -1.97 25.99
N ILE A 12 24.07 -1.15 25.48
CA ILE A 12 23.99 -0.60 24.12
C ILE A 12 24.18 -1.75 23.10
N ILE A 13 25.19 -2.62 23.30
CA ILE A 13 25.44 -3.76 22.41
C ILE A 13 24.25 -4.74 22.40
N GLU A 14 23.58 -4.94 23.53
CA GLU A 14 22.38 -5.78 23.60
C GLU A 14 21.20 -5.16 22.85
N ILE A 15 21.01 -3.85 22.94
CA ILE A 15 19.97 -3.13 22.21
C ILE A 15 20.24 -3.21 20.71
N ASP A 16 21.47 -3.00 20.26
CA ASP A 16 21.83 -3.09 18.84
C ASP A 16 21.54 -4.46 18.26
N LYS A 17 21.87 -5.55 18.97
CA LYS A 17 21.52 -6.91 18.55
C LYS A 17 20.02 -7.15 18.43
N VAL A 18 19.21 -6.58 19.33
CA VAL A 18 17.76 -6.69 19.25
C VAL A 18 17.24 -5.92 18.04
N LEU A 19 17.76 -4.73 17.76
CA LEU A 19 17.38 -3.93 16.61
C LEU A 19 17.79 -4.60 15.28
N GLU A 20 18.97 -5.21 15.22
CA GLU A 20 19.36 -6.05 14.08
C GLU A 20 18.37 -7.20 13.85
N GLY A 21 17.94 -7.89 14.92
CA GLY A 21 16.94 -8.96 14.86
C GLY A 21 15.58 -8.46 14.34
N VAL A 22 15.18 -7.23 14.71
CA VAL A 22 13.98 -6.57 14.17
C VAL A 22 14.13 -6.36 12.66
N THR A 23 15.25 -5.77 12.24
CA THR A 23 15.53 -5.48 10.80
C THR A 23 15.51 -6.77 9.99
N GLN A 24 16.24 -7.79 10.41
CA GLN A 24 16.29 -9.09 9.72
C GLN A 24 14.91 -9.75 9.58
N LYS A 25 14.07 -9.66 10.61
CA LYS A 25 12.71 -10.20 10.53
C LYS A 25 11.86 -9.42 9.51
N HIS A 26 11.95 -8.09 9.49
CA HIS A 26 11.23 -7.26 8.54
C HIS A 26 11.68 -7.53 7.10
N ASP A 27 12.97 -7.73 6.85
CA ASP A 27 13.50 -8.12 5.54
C ASP A 27 12.95 -9.47 5.10
N ILE A 28 12.99 -10.48 5.98
CA ILE A 28 12.43 -11.82 5.70
C ILE A 28 10.95 -11.74 5.34
N VAL A 29 10.16 -10.92 6.05
CA VAL A 29 8.72 -10.81 5.77
C VAL A 29 8.46 -10.01 4.49
N SER A 30 9.24 -8.97 4.23
CA SER A 30 9.18 -8.17 3.01
C SER A 30 9.47 -8.98 1.75
N ASP A 31 10.38 -9.97 1.84
CA ASP A 31 10.79 -10.83 0.72
C ASP A 31 9.83 -12.01 0.48
N ILE A 32 8.76 -12.15 1.27
CA ILE A 32 7.77 -13.20 1.06
C ILE A 32 6.94 -12.90 -0.19
N ASN A 33 7.07 -13.74 -1.21
CA ASN A 33 6.20 -13.66 -2.39
C ASN A 33 4.76 -14.07 -2.05
N THR A 34 3.82 -13.18 -2.30
CA THR A 34 2.40 -13.44 -2.10
C THR A 34 1.86 -14.35 -3.21
N PRO A 35 1.33 -15.55 -2.89
CA PRO A 35 0.81 -16.42 -3.92
C PRO A 35 -0.36 -15.78 -4.68
N LYS A 36 -0.36 -15.92 -6.01
CA LYS A 36 -1.38 -15.32 -6.91
C LYS A 36 -2.82 -15.63 -6.52
N ALA A 37 -3.07 -16.77 -5.88
CA ALA A 37 -4.41 -17.15 -5.40
C ALA A 37 -4.99 -16.17 -4.37
N TYR A 38 -4.13 -15.45 -3.61
CA TYR A 38 -4.53 -14.48 -2.60
C TYR A 38 -4.50 -13.03 -3.09
N ILE A 39 -4.05 -12.82 -4.34
CA ILE A 39 -4.06 -11.49 -4.98
C ILE A 39 -5.34 -11.35 -5.79
N LYS A 40 -6.11 -10.31 -5.49
CA LYS A 40 -7.35 -9.98 -6.22
C LYS A 40 -7.20 -8.62 -6.88
N LYS A 41 -7.87 -8.42 -8.01
CA LYS A 41 -7.95 -7.13 -8.69
C LYS A 41 -9.26 -6.41 -8.36
N LYS A 42 -9.16 -5.14 -8.02
CA LYS A 42 -10.30 -4.24 -7.85
C LYS A 42 -9.95 -2.88 -8.49
N MET A 43 -10.68 -2.48 -9.52
CA MET A 43 -10.43 -1.23 -10.26
C MET A 43 -8.97 -1.10 -10.75
N ASP A 44 -8.43 -2.16 -11.35
CA ASP A 44 -7.04 -2.28 -11.84
C ASP A 44 -5.94 -2.23 -10.76
N MET A 45 -6.30 -2.20 -9.48
CA MET A 45 -5.36 -2.30 -8.37
C MET A 45 -5.34 -3.71 -7.80
N ASP A 46 -4.14 -4.21 -7.55
CA ASP A 46 -3.95 -5.47 -6.84
C ASP A 46 -4.15 -5.26 -5.33
N TYR A 47 -4.83 -6.19 -4.69
CA TYR A 47 -4.97 -6.21 -3.24
C TYR A 47 -4.86 -7.64 -2.72
N VAL A 48 -4.37 -7.78 -1.50
CA VAL A 48 -4.17 -9.07 -0.86
C VAL A 48 -5.33 -9.39 0.08
N GLU A 49 -5.76 -10.64 0.10
CA GLU A 49 -6.81 -11.10 1.02
C GLU A 49 -6.32 -11.01 2.47
N VAL A 50 -7.17 -10.45 3.35
CA VAL A 50 -6.84 -10.30 4.77
C VAL A 50 -6.54 -11.62 5.47
N GLY A 51 -7.18 -12.72 5.05
CA GLY A 51 -6.92 -14.05 5.60
C GLY A 51 -5.48 -14.51 5.38
N TYR A 52 -4.91 -14.22 4.23
CA TYR A 52 -3.50 -14.50 3.95
C TYR A 52 -2.59 -13.62 4.82
N MET A 53 -2.84 -12.31 4.88
CA MET A 53 -2.03 -11.39 5.70
C MET A 53 -2.05 -11.77 7.18
N LYS A 54 -3.20 -12.18 7.71
CA LYS A 54 -3.32 -12.71 9.08
C LYS A 54 -2.48 -13.97 9.28
N LYS A 55 -2.50 -14.91 8.32
CA LYS A 55 -1.66 -16.12 8.39
C LYS A 55 -0.16 -15.79 8.46
N ILE A 56 0.30 -14.79 7.71
CA ILE A 56 1.69 -14.32 7.79
C ILE A 56 1.97 -13.64 9.13
N ALA A 57 1.04 -12.79 9.61
CA ALA A 57 1.15 -12.16 10.92
C ALA A 57 1.22 -13.21 12.06
N ASP A 58 0.37 -14.24 12.04
CA ASP A 58 0.36 -15.32 13.02
C ASP A 58 1.71 -16.10 13.03
N LYS A 59 2.30 -16.27 11.84
CA LYS A 59 3.57 -17.00 11.70
C LYS A 59 4.79 -16.20 12.18
N HIS A 60 4.88 -14.93 11.81
CA HIS A 60 6.10 -14.13 12.02
C HIS A 60 6.02 -13.18 13.21
N TYR A 61 4.80 -12.79 13.64
CA TYR A 61 4.53 -11.88 14.75
C TYR A 61 3.50 -12.48 15.73
N PRO A 62 3.72 -13.70 16.26
CA PRO A 62 2.76 -14.34 17.16
C PRO A 62 2.46 -13.44 18.35
N GLY A 63 1.20 -13.40 18.77
CA GLY A 63 0.74 -12.51 19.84
C GLY A 63 0.34 -11.11 19.38
N TRP A 64 0.28 -10.84 18.07
CA TRP A 64 -0.30 -9.61 17.58
C TRP A 64 -1.77 -9.47 17.97
N SER A 65 -2.25 -8.25 18.11
CA SER A 65 -3.65 -7.95 18.37
C SER A 65 -4.08 -6.68 17.64
N TRP A 66 -5.37 -6.63 17.28
CA TRP A 66 -6.00 -5.49 16.64
C TRP A 66 -7.10 -4.94 17.52
N GLU A 67 -7.06 -3.64 17.74
CA GLU A 67 -8.03 -2.90 18.53
C GLU A 67 -8.65 -1.78 17.68
N VAL A 68 -9.97 -1.69 17.65
CA VAL A 68 -10.66 -0.55 17.04
C VAL A 68 -10.77 0.56 18.09
N ILE A 69 -10.03 1.64 17.88
CA ILE A 69 -9.97 2.79 18.79
C ILE A 69 -11.21 3.67 18.61
N LYS A 70 -11.54 3.98 17.36
CA LYS A 70 -12.63 4.88 17.02
C LYS A 70 -13.23 4.51 15.66
N THR A 71 -14.51 4.75 15.55
CA THR A 71 -15.22 4.68 14.27
C THR A 71 -16.12 5.88 14.13
N GLU A 72 -16.26 6.39 12.91
CA GLU A 72 -17.12 7.54 12.64
C GLU A 72 -17.58 7.57 11.19
N PHE A 73 -18.69 8.29 10.97
CA PHE A 73 -19.10 8.61 9.61
C PHE A 73 -18.36 9.87 9.14
N ALA A 74 -17.73 9.80 7.97
CA ALA A 74 -17.23 10.97 7.27
C ALA A 74 -18.33 11.52 6.35
N GLY A 75 -19.11 12.44 6.87
CA GLY A 75 -20.32 12.90 6.22
C GLY A 75 -21.33 11.77 6.01
N THR A 76 -21.98 11.75 4.84
CA THR A 76 -22.95 10.71 4.48
C THR A 76 -22.39 9.64 3.55
N GLN A 77 -21.07 9.70 3.22
CA GLN A 77 -20.51 8.95 2.11
C GLN A 77 -19.52 7.86 2.51
N ALA A 78 -18.87 7.99 3.65
CA ALA A 78 -17.85 7.05 4.06
C ALA A 78 -17.94 6.71 5.56
N TYR A 79 -17.48 5.52 5.89
CA TYR A 79 -17.26 5.06 7.25
C TYR A 79 -15.76 4.97 7.50
N VAL A 80 -15.27 5.60 8.55
CA VAL A 80 -13.88 5.68 8.92
C VAL A 80 -13.63 4.80 10.13
N VAL A 81 -12.56 4.02 10.07
CA VAL A 81 -12.06 3.22 11.19
C VAL A 81 -10.67 3.73 11.54
N HIS A 82 -10.47 4.03 12.80
CA HIS A 82 -9.17 4.22 13.43
C HIS A 82 -8.90 3.00 14.30
N GLY A 83 -7.85 2.24 13.97
CA GLY A 83 -7.47 1.05 14.68
C GLY A 83 -6.02 1.07 15.11
N ARG A 84 -5.69 0.23 16.08
CA ARG A 84 -4.35 0.04 16.64
C ARG A 84 -3.91 -1.39 16.51
N LEU A 85 -2.77 -1.57 15.86
CA LEU A 85 -2.05 -2.84 15.83
C LEU A 85 -1.05 -2.85 16.99
N LYS A 86 -1.04 -3.97 17.74
CA LYS A 86 -0.03 -4.26 18.76
C LYS A 86 0.66 -5.55 18.39
N TRP A 87 1.98 -5.62 18.51
CA TRP A 87 2.74 -6.84 18.19
C TRP A 87 4.04 -6.89 18.96
N TYR A 88 4.68 -8.07 18.94
CA TYR A 88 6.01 -8.27 19.49
C TYR A 88 7.02 -8.48 18.37
N ASP A 89 8.11 -7.73 18.43
CA ASP A 89 9.18 -7.76 17.47
C ASP A 89 10.51 -7.95 18.18
N SER A 90 11.09 -9.15 18.06
CA SER A 90 12.32 -9.54 18.75
C SER A 90 12.31 -9.23 20.26
N GLY A 91 11.16 -9.49 20.93
CA GLY A 91 10.97 -9.23 22.35
C GLY A 91 10.53 -7.81 22.70
N ILE A 92 10.49 -6.89 21.74
CA ILE A 92 10.00 -5.51 21.95
C ILE A 92 8.51 -5.47 21.60
N GLN A 93 7.69 -4.98 22.55
CA GLN A 93 6.30 -4.66 22.24
C GLN A 93 6.22 -3.36 21.45
N ARG A 94 5.57 -3.44 20.30
CA ARG A 94 5.35 -2.30 19.40
C ARG A 94 3.86 -2.02 19.21
N THR A 95 3.54 -0.80 18.88
CA THR A 95 2.18 -0.37 18.54
C THR A 95 2.22 0.55 17.33
N GLY A 96 1.17 0.48 16.51
CA GLY A 96 1.01 1.37 15.36
C GLY A 96 -0.45 1.67 15.12
N ASP A 97 -0.80 2.93 14.94
CA ASP A 97 -2.16 3.38 14.64
C ASP A 97 -2.34 3.54 13.14
N MET A 98 -3.52 3.15 12.67
CA MET A 98 -3.88 3.24 11.25
C MET A 98 -5.31 3.74 11.11
N THR A 99 -5.55 4.50 10.05
CA THR A 99 -6.89 4.95 9.69
C THR A 99 -7.23 4.52 8.26
N ALA A 100 -8.43 4.03 8.06
CA ALA A 100 -8.96 3.76 6.73
C ALA A 100 -10.41 4.14 6.62
N ALA A 101 -10.82 4.55 5.43
CA ALA A 101 -12.19 4.88 5.10
C ALA A 101 -12.72 3.91 4.03
N HIS A 102 -13.98 3.52 4.16
CA HIS A 102 -14.68 2.76 3.15
C HIS A 102 -15.94 3.52 2.72
N ARG A 103 -16.18 3.57 1.41
CA ARG A 103 -17.37 4.24 0.86
C ARG A 103 -18.61 3.42 1.17
N ILE A 104 -19.62 4.08 1.76
CA ILE A 104 -20.90 3.48 2.06
C ILE A 104 -21.72 3.32 0.77
N GLN A 105 -22.23 2.13 0.55
CA GLN A 105 -23.04 1.81 -0.62
C GLN A 105 -24.51 2.12 -0.32
N ARG A 106 -25.14 2.93 -1.20
CA ARG A 106 -26.57 3.27 -1.14
C ARG A 106 -27.30 2.70 -2.33
N LYS A 107 -28.58 2.39 -2.15
CA LYS A 107 -29.45 2.02 -3.25
C LYS A 107 -29.62 3.21 -4.19
N ARG A 108 -29.59 2.93 -5.49
CA ARG A 108 -29.67 3.97 -6.51
C ARG A 108 -30.92 4.84 -6.35
N GLY A 109 -30.74 6.17 -6.21
CA GLY A 109 -31.82 7.13 -6.10
C GLY A 109 -32.52 7.20 -4.74
N THR A 110 -31.95 6.56 -3.69
CA THR A 110 -32.49 6.60 -2.33
C THR A 110 -31.40 6.90 -1.31
N GLU A 111 -31.83 7.22 -0.07
CA GLU A 111 -30.91 7.36 1.07
C GLU A 111 -30.68 6.02 1.81
N GLU A 112 -31.30 4.93 1.36
CA GLU A 112 -31.18 3.62 1.98
C GLU A 112 -29.83 2.98 1.73
N TYR A 113 -29.24 2.38 2.75
CA TYR A 113 -28.02 1.60 2.65
C TYR A 113 -28.27 0.25 1.97
N VAL A 114 -27.31 -0.19 1.15
CA VAL A 114 -27.33 -1.54 0.55
C VAL A 114 -27.02 -2.57 1.63
N ASP A 115 -25.88 -2.42 2.29
CA ASP A 115 -25.44 -3.28 3.40
C ASP A 115 -24.43 -2.52 4.27
N LEU A 116 -24.92 -1.75 5.21
CA LEU A 116 -24.07 -0.96 6.10
C LEU A 116 -23.14 -1.85 6.95
N GLY A 117 -23.60 -3.02 7.36
CA GLY A 117 -22.78 -3.95 8.16
C GLY A 117 -21.55 -4.43 7.38
N ASN A 118 -21.70 -4.72 6.10
CA ASN A 118 -20.60 -5.11 5.24
C ASN A 118 -19.65 -3.94 4.96
N ASP A 119 -20.17 -2.71 4.79
CA ASP A 119 -19.34 -1.53 4.59
C ASP A 119 -18.48 -1.22 5.82
N ILE A 120 -19.03 -1.35 7.03
CA ILE A 120 -18.29 -1.20 8.30
C ILE A 120 -17.20 -2.28 8.42
N LYS A 121 -17.54 -3.53 8.14
CA LYS A 121 -16.59 -4.65 8.14
C LYS A 121 -15.47 -4.43 7.12
N ALA A 122 -15.80 -3.95 5.94
CA ALA A 122 -14.81 -3.62 4.89
C ALA A 122 -13.85 -2.52 5.34
N ALA A 123 -14.35 -1.43 5.95
CA ALA A 123 -13.53 -0.36 6.50
C ALA A 123 -12.53 -0.88 7.55
N ASN A 124 -12.99 -1.70 8.49
CA ASN A 124 -12.12 -2.31 9.51
C ASN A 124 -11.08 -3.25 8.90
N THR A 125 -11.48 -4.07 7.93
CA THR A 125 -10.56 -4.98 7.23
C THR A 125 -9.50 -4.22 6.45
N ASP A 126 -9.87 -3.16 5.75
CA ASP A 126 -8.92 -2.33 5.00
C ASP A 126 -7.96 -1.60 5.93
N CYS A 127 -8.43 -1.12 7.08
CA CYS A 127 -7.59 -0.52 8.11
C CYS A 127 -6.54 -1.51 8.64
N MET A 128 -6.97 -2.73 9.00
CA MET A 128 -6.07 -3.79 9.48
C MET A 128 -5.03 -4.19 8.42
N LYS A 129 -5.42 -4.36 7.15
CA LYS A 129 -4.49 -4.70 6.06
C LYS A 129 -3.42 -3.64 5.87
N LYS A 130 -3.81 -2.36 5.89
CA LYS A 130 -2.86 -1.24 5.81
C LYS A 130 -1.89 -1.23 6.99
N ALA A 131 -2.37 -1.54 8.20
CA ALA A 131 -1.50 -1.63 9.38
C ALA A 131 -0.51 -2.81 9.25
N PHE A 132 -0.94 -3.98 8.79
CA PHE A 132 -0.05 -5.12 8.56
C PHE A 132 1.04 -4.81 7.52
N ASN A 133 0.69 -4.14 6.43
CA ASN A 133 1.69 -3.76 5.43
C ASN A 133 2.64 -2.70 5.99
N MET A 134 2.12 -1.59 6.53
CA MET A 134 2.94 -0.46 6.97
C MET A 134 3.88 -0.78 8.13
N TYR A 135 3.45 -1.63 9.08
CA TYR A 135 4.20 -1.87 10.32
C TYR A 135 4.89 -3.23 10.38
N MET A 136 4.50 -4.18 9.54
CA MET A 136 5.02 -5.55 9.54
C MET A 136 5.58 -5.98 8.19
N ASN A 137 5.56 -5.12 7.16
CA ASN A 137 5.99 -5.38 5.79
C ASN A 137 5.28 -6.58 5.12
N ILE A 138 4.07 -6.95 5.59
CA ILE A 138 3.32 -8.08 5.04
C ILE A 138 2.74 -7.71 3.68
N ALA A 139 2.96 -8.55 2.67
CA ALA A 139 2.56 -8.37 1.28
C ALA A 139 3.23 -7.16 0.59
N ASP A 140 4.45 -6.83 1.01
CA ASP A 140 5.24 -5.74 0.43
C ASP A 140 5.52 -5.96 -1.06
N ASP A 141 5.72 -7.21 -1.48
CA ASP A 141 5.87 -7.58 -2.88
C ASP A 141 4.73 -7.07 -3.77
N VAL A 142 3.49 -7.17 -3.30
CA VAL A 142 2.30 -6.69 -4.04
C VAL A 142 2.19 -5.17 -4.01
N TYR A 143 2.42 -4.55 -2.86
CA TYR A 143 2.26 -3.10 -2.71
C TYR A 143 3.46 -2.32 -3.23
N ARG A 144 4.69 -2.87 -3.21
CA ARG A 144 5.86 -2.29 -3.88
C ARG A 144 5.70 -2.32 -5.40
N ASN A 145 5.19 -3.39 -5.98
CA ASN A 145 4.93 -3.46 -7.41
C ASN A 145 3.93 -2.39 -7.87
N GLN A 146 3.03 -1.94 -7.02
CA GLN A 146 2.17 -0.78 -7.30
C GLN A 146 2.95 0.54 -7.33
N VAL A 147 4.08 0.63 -6.63
CA VAL A 147 4.98 1.80 -6.64
C VAL A 147 5.98 1.69 -7.81
N GLU A 148 6.45 0.49 -8.13
CA GLU A 148 7.33 0.22 -9.29
C GLU A 148 6.58 0.36 -10.62
N ASP A 149 5.28 0.08 -10.68
CA ASP A 149 4.41 0.37 -11.84
C ASP A 149 4.26 1.89 -12.12
N THR A 150 4.85 2.75 -11.29
CA THR A 150 4.97 4.18 -11.63
C THR A 150 6.09 4.43 -12.63
N GLU A 151 7.09 3.56 -12.73
CA GLU A 151 8.12 3.67 -13.77
C GLU A 151 7.63 3.02 -15.06
N LEU A 152 7.85 3.72 -16.15
CA LEU A 152 7.59 3.16 -17.48
C LEU A 152 8.63 2.08 -17.79
N THR A 153 8.18 0.92 -18.26
CA THR A 153 9.11 -0.07 -18.82
C THR A 153 9.71 0.44 -20.12
N ASP A 154 10.90 -0.02 -20.49
CA ASP A 154 11.57 0.33 -21.77
C ASP A 154 10.64 0.13 -22.96
N LYS A 155 9.83 -0.91 -22.95
CA LYS A 155 8.82 -1.18 -23.98
C LYS A 155 7.73 -0.11 -24.01
N GLN A 156 7.24 0.34 -22.87
CA GLN A 156 6.22 1.40 -22.78
C GLN A 156 6.77 2.74 -23.25
N VAL A 157 8.01 3.06 -22.89
CA VAL A 157 8.72 4.26 -23.40
C VAL A 157 8.85 4.17 -24.91
N ALA A 158 9.34 3.05 -25.46
CA ALA A 158 9.48 2.86 -26.89
C ALA A 158 8.14 2.98 -27.64
N ASP A 159 7.06 2.43 -27.09
CA ASP A 159 5.71 2.51 -27.68
C ASP A 159 5.19 3.98 -27.70
N LEU A 160 5.39 4.74 -26.61
CA LEU A 160 5.02 6.16 -26.54
C LEU A 160 5.80 6.99 -27.57
N ILE A 161 7.12 6.83 -27.61
CA ILE A 161 7.98 7.58 -28.53
C ILE A 161 7.64 7.22 -29.99
N LYS A 162 7.45 5.95 -30.30
CA LYS A 162 7.06 5.50 -31.63
C LYS A 162 5.75 6.16 -32.11
N VAL A 163 4.73 6.21 -31.24
CA VAL A 163 3.45 6.85 -31.59
C VAL A 163 3.58 8.36 -31.67
N ALA A 164 4.40 8.99 -30.81
CA ALA A 164 4.65 10.43 -30.83
C ALA A 164 5.40 10.84 -32.12
N LEU A 165 6.41 10.06 -32.56
CA LEU A 165 7.14 10.27 -33.81
C LEU A 165 6.23 10.16 -35.04
N ALA A 166 5.19 9.32 -35.00
CA ALA A 166 4.20 9.25 -36.07
C ALA A 166 3.33 10.53 -36.17
N VAL A 167 3.31 11.36 -35.12
CA VAL A 167 2.64 12.68 -35.13
C VAL A 167 3.63 13.75 -35.58
N SER A 168 4.75 13.94 -34.88
CA SER A 168 5.87 14.84 -35.25
C SER A 168 7.10 14.58 -34.36
N GLU A 169 8.29 15.06 -34.83
CA GLU A 169 9.53 15.03 -34.01
C GLU A 169 9.41 15.91 -32.75
N GLU A 170 8.75 17.07 -32.89
CA GLU A 170 8.49 17.96 -31.74
C GLU A 170 7.63 17.27 -30.69
N LYS A 171 6.64 16.50 -31.12
CA LYS A 171 5.78 15.73 -30.19
C LYS A 171 6.56 14.63 -29.48
N ALA A 172 7.48 13.98 -30.14
CA ALA A 172 8.34 12.97 -29.49
C ALA A 172 9.25 13.61 -28.43
N SER A 173 9.82 14.80 -28.72
CA SER A 173 10.61 15.58 -27.75
C SER A 173 9.77 16.00 -26.54
N GLU A 174 8.54 16.48 -26.76
CA GLU A 174 7.61 16.83 -25.67
C GLU A 174 7.31 15.61 -24.76
N ILE A 175 7.02 14.46 -25.37
CA ILE A 175 6.76 13.23 -24.64
C ILE A 175 7.96 12.75 -23.83
N ASN A 176 9.18 12.86 -24.37
CA ASN A 176 10.40 12.54 -23.62
C ASN A 176 10.54 13.41 -22.37
N ILE A 177 10.34 14.73 -22.50
CA ILE A 177 10.39 15.65 -21.36
C ILE A 177 9.34 15.27 -20.33
N MET A 178 8.10 14.97 -20.75
CA MET A 178 7.02 14.55 -19.83
C MET A 178 7.30 13.22 -19.12
N ILE A 179 8.05 12.32 -19.74
CA ILE A 179 8.53 11.07 -19.12
C ILE A 179 9.62 11.39 -18.09
N GLU A 180 10.61 12.18 -18.43
CA GLU A 180 11.73 12.57 -17.55
C GLU A 180 11.22 13.35 -16.32
N GLU A 181 10.22 14.22 -16.49
CA GLU A 181 9.58 14.98 -15.43
C GLU A 181 8.57 14.14 -14.61
N GLY A 182 8.34 12.87 -14.98
CA GLY A 182 7.38 11.99 -14.30
C GLY A 182 5.91 12.35 -14.52
N VAL A 183 5.59 13.22 -15.48
CA VAL A 183 4.21 13.58 -15.85
C VAL A 183 3.51 12.40 -16.54
N ILE A 184 4.27 11.65 -17.36
CA ILE A 184 3.83 10.37 -17.92
C ILE A 184 4.56 9.27 -17.16
N HIS A 185 3.80 8.38 -16.56
CA HIS A 185 4.29 7.28 -15.73
C HIS A 185 3.44 6.02 -15.93
N GLY A 186 3.83 4.88 -15.36
CA GLY A 186 3.19 3.58 -15.57
C GLY A 186 1.67 3.59 -15.36
N LEU A 187 1.18 4.31 -14.34
CA LEU A 187 -0.24 4.37 -14.01
C LEU A 187 -1.10 5.11 -15.05
N ASN A 188 -0.52 6.11 -15.75
CA ASN A 188 -1.26 6.89 -16.77
C ASN A 188 -0.84 6.56 -18.21
N TYR A 189 0.10 5.63 -18.40
CA TYR A 189 0.61 5.21 -19.71
C TYR A 189 -0.47 4.92 -20.74
N LYS A 190 -1.48 4.09 -20.39
CA LYS A 190 -2.55 3.70 -21.31
C LYS A 190 -3.36 4.92 -21.79
N GLY A 191 -3.63 5.85 -20.87
CA GLY A 191 -4.32 7.11 -21.18
C GLY A 191 -3.50 8.02 -22.08
N ALA A 192 -2.21 8.18 -21.79
CA ALA A 192 -1.26 8.96 -22.58
C ALA A 192 -1.14 8.39 -24.01
N LEU A 193 -0.95 7.06 -24.13
CA LEU A 193 -0.85 6.38 -25.42
C LEU A 193 -2.14 6.52 -26.25
N ALA A 194 -3.31 6.38 -25.62
CA ALA A 194 -4.60 6.54 -26.31
C ALA A 194 -4.81 7.98 -26.82
N LYS A 195 -4.37 8.98 -26.04
CA LYS A 195 -4.45 10.39 -26.43
C LYS A 195 -3.54 10.68 -27.63
N LEU A 196 -2.31 10.15 -27.62
CA LEU A 196 -1.37 10.30 -28.75
C LEU A 196 -1.88 9.66 -30.03
N LYS A 197 -2.43 8.45 -29.99
CA LYS A 197 -3.01 7.78 -31.15
C LYS A 197 -4.13 8.60 -31.82
N ARG A 198 -5.02 9.20 -31.01
CA ARG A 198 -6.08 10.09 -31.53
C ARG A 198 -5.54 11.37 -32.17
N GLN A 199 -4.36 11.82 -31.83
CA GLN A 199 -3.73 12.99 -32.43
C GLN A 199 -3.09 12.65 -33.78
N GLY A 200 -2.60 11.41 -33.96
CA GLY A 200 -2.05 10.96 -35.24
C GLY A 200 -3.09 10.54 -36.29
N GLU A 201 -4.37 10.40 -35.89
CA GLU A 201 -5.49 10.08 -36.80
C GLU A 201 -6.18 11.34 -37.38
N LYS A 202 -5.73 12.52 -37.00
CA LYS A 202 -6.23 13.82 -37.54
C LYS A 202 -5.23 14.40 -38.52
#